data_ab75a5540e31f394b78851e6df8c89ec
#
_entry.id   ab75a5540e31f394b78851e6df8c89ec
#
_cell.length_a   1.000
_cell.length_b   1.000
_cell.length_c   1.000
_cell.angle_alpha   90.00
_cell.angle_beta   90.00
_cell.angle_gamma   90.00
#
_symmetry.space_group_name_H-M   'P 1'
#
loop_
_entity.id
_entity.type
_entity.pdbx_description
1 polymer ?
#
loop_
_entity_poly.entity_id
_entity_poly.type
_entity_poly.pdbx_seq_one_letter_code
_entity_poly.pdbx_strand_id
1 'polypeptide(L)'
;MGDGSAIGTGLTTAVYHLLTSSAPKKCIVLITDGENNAGMVHPNTAARMAKENNIALYVLGLGTKGTVPLEYVDKKTGKVISGHFNSDFDTEQLRDIAFNAGGNYYSVENMADFSSAIASIAKEQILAQSYHVHTTDTYFTSVFILGAIIFVLLAWVIRRMYLEELL
;
A
#
# COMPACT_ATOMS: atom_id res chain seq x y z
N MET A 1 -16.46 -3.13 27.47
CA MET A 1 -15.50 -2.74 26.42
C MET A 1 -15.46 -1.23 26.49
N GLY A 2 -14.29 -0.61 26.61
CA GLY A 2 -14.17 0.85 26.62
C GLY A 2 -14.43 1.38 25.20
N ASP A 3 -15.28 2.38 25.11
CA ASP A 3 -15.48 3.13 23.86
C ASP A 3 -14.25 3.99 23.61
N GLY A 4 -13.62 3.84 22.46
CA GLY A 4 -12.46 4.67 22.09
C GLY A 4 -11.74 4.20 20.84
N SER A 5 -11.14 5.16 20.14
CA SER A 5 -10.32 4.94 18.94
C SER A 5 -8.87 4.76 19.32
N ALA A 6 -8.25 3.67 18.86
CA ALA A 6 -6.89 3.26 19.19
C ALA A 6 -6.04 3.16 17.90
N ILE A 7 -5.74 4.31 17.28
CA ILE A 7 -5.02 4.38 16.00
C ILE A 7 -3.67 3.65 16.06
N GLY A 8 -2.87 3.93 17.09
CA GLY A 8 -1.53 3.34 17.23
C GLY A 8 -1.57 1.83 17.37
N THR A 9 -2.50 1.29 18.16
CA THR A 9 -2.67 -0.16 18.32
C THR A 9 -3.13 -0.81 17.02
N GLY A 10 -4.09 -0.20 16.32
CA GLY A 10 -4.59 -0.67 15.03
C GLY A 10 -3.48 -0.72 13.97
N LEU A 11 -2.69 0.36 13.85
CA LEU A 11 -1.55 0.43 12.94
C LEU A 11 -0.49 -0.64 13.26
N THR A 12 -0.14 -0.80 14.53
CA THR A 12 0.82 -1.82 14.96
C THR A 12 0.35 -3.22 14.57
N THR A 13 -0.92 -3.53 14.79
CA THR A 13 -1.52 -4.81 14.41
C THR A 13 -1.45 -5.03 12.89
N ALA A 14 -1.78 -3.99 12.10
CA ALA A 14 -1.70 -4.05 10.64
C ALA A 14 -0.27 -4.28 10.15
N VAL A 15 0.72 -3.60 10.75
CA VAL A 15 2.15 -3.81 10.45
C VAL A 15 2.55 -5.26 10.71
N TYR A 16 2.24 -5.80 11.88
CA TYR A 16 2.56 -7.20 12.21
C TYR A 16 1.91 -8.18 11.25
N HIS A 17 0.67 -7.94 10.87
CA HIS A 17 -0.01 -8.78 9.89
C HIS A 17 0.69 -8.75 8.52
N LEU A 18 1.12 -7.57 8.07
CA LEU A 18 1.84 -7.43 6.80
C LEU A 18 3.26 -7.97 6.84
N LEU A 19 3.91 -8.07 8.00
CA LEU A 19 5.25 -8.67 8.10
C LEU A 19 5.25 -10.14 7.69
N THR A 20 4.17 -10.85 7.95
CA THR A 20 4.02 -12.27 7.57
C THR A 20 3.70 -12.48 6.09
N SER A 21 3.35 -11.42 5.37
CA SER A 21 3.03 -11.48 3.94
C SER A 21 4.30 -11.56 3.08
N SER A 22 4.28 -12.40 2.06
CA SER A 22 5.34 -12.50 1.04
C SER A 22 5.23 -11.46 -0.08
N ALA A 23 4.24 -10.56 -0.02
CA ALA A 23 4.05 -9.54 -1.04
C ALA A 23 5.28 -8.63 -1.15
N PRO A 24 5.77 -8.33 -2.37
CA PRO A 24 6.96 -7.51 -2.57
C PRO A 24 6.76 -6.04 -2.16
N LYS A 25 5.52 -5.58 -2.16
CA LYS A 25 5.12 -4.25 -1.68
C LYS A 25 3.93 -4.36 -0.76
N LYS A 26 3.94 -3.52 0.25
CA LYS A 26 2.94 -3.52 1.31
C LYS A 26 2.52 -2.08 1.58
N CYS A 27 1.23 -1.87 1.70
CA CYS A 27 0.72 -0.57 2.11
C CYS A 27 -0.42 -0.71 3.12
N ILE A 28 -0.57 0.30 3.94
CA ILE A 28 -1.67 0.47 4.88
C ILE A 28 -2.40 1.76 4.49
N VAL A 29 -3.72 1.70 4.43
CA VAL A 29 -4.58 2.87 4.31
C VAL A 29 -5.31 3.03 5.64
N LEU A 30 -4.96 4.07 6.37
CA LEU A 30 -5.63 4.46 7.61
C LEU A 30 -6.76 5.43 7.27
N ILE A 31 -7.98 5.07 7.63
CA ILE A 31 -9.15 5.93 7.49
C ILE A 31 -9.64 6.27 8.90
N THR A 32 -9.66 7.53 9.25
CA THR A 32 -9.98 7.98 10.61
C THR A 32 -10.55 9.39 10.61
N ASP A 33 -11.34 9.69 11.62
CA ASP A 33 -11.81 11.04 11.95
C ASP A 33 -10.84 11.84 12.84
N GLY A 34 -9.67 11.26 13.15
CA GLY A 34 -8.62 11.88 13.94
C GLY A 34 -8.71 11.59 15.44
N GLU A 35 -9.78 11.00 15.93
CA GLU A 35 -9.87 10.64 17.33
C GLU A 35 -8.86 9.52 17.68
N ASN A 36 -8.08 9.76 18.73
CA ASN A 36 -7.16 8.76 19.30
C ASN A 36 -7.16 8.89 20.83
N ASN A 37 -8.18 8.32 21.44
CA ASN A 37 -8.46 8.43 22.89
C ASN A 37 -8.28 7.10 23.63
N ALA A 38 -7.79 6.06 22.97
CA ALA A 38 -7.54 4.75 23.55
C ALA A 38 -6.26 4.11 22.94
N GLY A 39 -5.85 2.98 23.53
CA GLY A 39 -4.72 2.19 23.05
C GLY A 39 -3.42 2.45 23.82
N MET A 40 -2.54 1.46 23.77
CA MET A 40 -1.25 1.47 24.50
C MET A 40 -0.07 1.97 23.66
N VAL A 41 -0.24 2.01 22.34
CA VAL A 41 0.82 2.40 21.40
C VAL A 41 0.51 3.79 20.84
N HIS A 42 1.50 4.68 20.91
CA HIS A 42 1.36 6.00 20.32
C HIS A 42 1.35 5.91 18.77
N PRO A 43 0.45 6.62 18.06
CA PRO A 43 0.34 6.54 16.59
C PRO A 43 1.65 6.77 15.83
N ASN A 44 2.45 7.77 16.27
CA ASN A 44 3.75 8.06 15.65
C ASN A 44 4.78 6.93 15.82
N THR A 45 4.68 6.15 16.89
CA THR A 45 5.54 4.98 17.08
C THR A 45 5.17 3.88 16.08
N ALA A 46 3.87 3.63 15.90
CA ALA A 46 3.38 2.67 14.92
C ALA A 46 3.70 3.11 13.46
N ALA A 47 3.62 4.42 13.18
CA ALA A 47 3.99 5.00 11.89
C ALA A 47 5.48 4.77 11.56
N ARG A 48 6.38 5.02 12.52
CA ARG A 48 7.82 4.72 12.34
C ARG A 48 8.06 3.23 12.12
N MET A 49 7.36 2.39 12.85
CA MET A 49 7.45 0.93 12.67
C MET A 49 7.04 0.50 11.26
N ALA A 50 6.00 1.10 10.67
CA ALA A 50 5.64 0.87 9.27
C ALA A 50 6.78 1.27 8.32
N LYS A 51 7.38 2.44 8.52
CA LYS A 51 8.50 2.95 7.72
C LYS A 51 9.72 2.03 7.78
N GLU A 52 10.12 1.61 8.99
CA GLU A 52 11.28 0.72 9.21
C GLU A 52 11.12 -0.64 8.52
N ASN A 53 9.87 -1.06 8.30
CA ASN A 53 9.54 -2.30 7.61
C ASN A 53 9.16 -2.11 6.12
N ASN A 54 9.43 -0.93 5.54
CA ASN A 54 9.11 -0.60 4.15
C ASN A 54 7.62 -0.78 3.80
N ILE A 55 6.73 -0.48 4.74
CA ILE A 55 5.29 -0.49 4.55
C ILE A 55 4.83 0.95 4.34
N ALA A 56 4.29 1.25 3.15
CA ALA A 56 3.76 2.58 2.85
C ALA A 56 2.48 2.83 3.67
N LEU A 57 2.37 3.99 4.32
CA LEU A 57 1.20 4.37 5.09
C LEU A 57 0.53 5.59 4.46
N TYR A 58 -0.71 5.43 4.07
CA TYR A 58 -1.58 6.51 3.59
C TYR A 58 -2.63 6.82 4.63
N VAL A 59 -2.78 8.10 4.97
CA VAL A 59 -3.75 8.53 5.98
C VAL A 59 -4.84 9.35 5.33
N LEU A 60 -6.08 8.89 5.42
CA LEU A 60 -7.28 9.57 4.98
C LEU A 60 -8.01 10.11 6.22
N GLY A 61 -7.96 11.42 6.41
CA GLY A 61 -8.67 12.09 7.49
C GLY A 61 -10.08 12.45 7.06
N LEU A 62 -11.07 11.83 7.69
CA LEU A 62 -12.49 12.08 7.44
C LEU A 62 -12.99 13.18 8.38
N GLY A 63 -13.30 14.34 7.86
CA GLY A 63 -13.89 15.41 8.68
C GLY A 63 -13.82 16.76 8.00
N THR A 64 -14.70 17.64 8.46
CA THR A 64 -14.70 19.06 8.07
C THR A 64 -14.14 19.89 9.20
N LYS A 65 -13.26 20.85 8.88
CA LYS A 65 -12.79 21.85 9.84
C LYS A 65 -13.85 22.91 10.06
N GLY A 66 -14.08 23.25 11.32
CA GLY A 66 -14.88 24.41 11.70
C GLY A 66 -16.23 24.05 12.32
N THR A 67 -17.09 25.03 12.37
CA THR A 67 -18.39 24.95 13.02
C THR A 67 -19.42 24.32 12.09
N VAL A 68 -19.84 23.10 12.37
CA VAL A 68 -20.88 22.40 11.60
C VAL A 68 -22.22 22.63 12.29
N PRO A 69 -23.25 23.12 11.59
CA PRO A 69 -24.59 23.20 12.16
C PRO A 69 -25.12 21.77 12.39
N LEU A 70 -25.55 21.52 13.62
CA LEU A 70 -26.17 20.26 14.03
C LEU A 70 -27.62 20.47 14.30
N GLU A 71 -28.49 19.77 13.62
CA GLU A 71 -29.93 19.69 13.98
C GLU A 71 -30.26 18.29 14.49
N TYR A 72 -30.69 18.21 15.72
CA TYR A 72 -31.12 16.97 16.34
C TYR A 72 -32.60 17.05 16.73
N VAL A 73 -33.36 16.06 16.29
CA VAL A 73 -34.74 15.91 16.69
C VAL A 73 -34.80 14.99 17.90
N ASP A 74 -35.15 15.55 19.07
CA ASP A 74 -35.37 14.74 20.26
C ASP A 74 -36.59 13.80 20.06
N LYS A 75 -36.29 12.51 19.99
CA LYS A 75 -37.32 11.47 19.74
C LYS A 75 -38.39 11.39 20.81
N LYS A 76 -38.18 11.95 22.02
CA LYS A 76 -39.13 11.92 23.11
C LYS A 76 -40.06 13.14 23.12
N THR A 77 -39.56 14.30 22.75
CA THR A 77 -40.28 15.56 22.79
C THR A 77 -40.69 16.10 21.43
N GLY A 78 -40.15 15.55 20.33
CA GLY A 78 -40.35 16.03 18.96
C GLY A 78 -39.75 17.43 18.71
N LYS A 79 -38.98 17.99 19.64
CA LYS A 79 -38.36 19.29 19.48
C LYS A 79 -37.10 19.19 18.64
N VAL A 80 -36.97 20.10 17.68
CA VAL A 80 -35.73 20.31 16.94
C VAL A 80 -34.80 21.13 17.82
N ILE A 81 -33.67 20.57 18.18
CA ILE A 81 -32.61 21.26 18.91
C ILE A 81 -31.54 21.57 17.84
N SER A 82 -31.36 22.84 17.54
CA SER A 82 -30.28 23.30 16.64
C SER A 82 -29.11 23.80 17.49
N GLY A 83 -27.91 23.36 17.12
CA GLY A 83 -26.65 23.74 17.75
C GLY A 83 -25.54 23.86 16.73
N HIS A 84 -24.41 24.33 17.19
CA HIS A 84 -23.21 24.35 16.41
C HIS A 84 -22.19 23.39 17.06
N PHE A 85 -21.73 22.43 16.31
CA PHE A 85 -20.68 21.53 16.73
C PHE A 85 -19.34 22.07 16.20
N ASN A 86 -18.41 22.38 17.08
CA ASN A 86 -17.08 22.75 16.69
C ASN A 86 -16.27 21.47 16.47
N SER A 87 -15.94 21.18 15.25
CA SER A 87 -15.13 20.00 14.93
C SER A 87 -13.66 20.35 15.13
N ASP A 88 -13.08 19.87 16.22
CA ASP A 88 -11.63 19.95 16.51
C ASP A 88 -10.89 18.84 15.77
N PHE A 89 -11.12 18.74 14.48
CA PHE A 89 -10.45 17.75 13.64
C PHE A 89 -8.94 18.04 13.59
N ASP A 90 -8.14 17.25 14.31
CA ASP A 90 -6.69 17.42 14.40
C ASP A 90 -5.97 16.90 13.16
N THR A 91 -5.98 17.73 12.13
CA THR A 91 -5.26 17.45 10.88
C THR A 91 -3.74 17.45 11.05
N GLU A 92 -3.18 18.14 12.04
CA GLU A 92 -1.73 18.17 12.25
C GLU A 92 -1.23 16.83 12.74
N GLN A 93 -1.90 16.24 13.72
CA GLN A 93 -1.56 14.91 14.22
C GLN A 93 -1.61 13.85 13.10
N LEU A 94 -2.63 13.88 12.24
CA LEU A 94 -2.76 12.94 11.13
C LEU A 94 -1.69 13.13 10.05
N ARG A 95 -1.31 14.38 9.77
CA ARG A 95 -0.18 14.68 8.88
C ARG A 95 1.14 14.18 9.44
N ASP A 96 1.35 14.36 10.74
CA ASP A 96 2.55 13.88 11.41
C ASP A 96 2.67 12.36 11.36
N ILE A 97 1.56 11.64 11.54
CA ILE A 97 1.51 10.19 11.40
C ILE A 97 1.93 9.78 9.98
N ALA A 98 1.35 10.41 8.95
CA ALA A 98 1.69 10.13 7.55
C ALA A 98 3.16 10.45 7.25
N PHE A 99 3.65 11.60 7.68
CA PHE A 99 5.03 12.04 7.47
C PHE A 99 6.05 11.13 8.16
N ASN A 100 5.80 10.75 9.40
CA ASN A 100 6.66 9.82 10.15
C ASN A 100 6.76 8.44 9.51
N ALA A 101 5.72 8.02 8.80
CA ALA A 101 5.72 6.79 8.02
C ALA A 101 6.35 6.93 6.63
N GLY A 102 6.67 8.16 6.20
CA GLY A 102 7.13 8.44 4.84
C GLY A 102 6.04 8.30 3.78
N GLY A 103 4.77 8.45 4.17
CA GLY A 103 3.60 8.38 3.30
C GLY A 103 2.88 9.72 3.15
N ASN A 104 1.64 9.67 2.64
CA ASN A 104 0.86 10.85 2.30
C ASN A 104 -0.42 10.95 3.15
N TYR A 105 -0.81 12.19 3.45
CA TYR A 105 -2.07 12.53 4.08
C TYR A 105 -3.05 13.09 3.05
N TYR A 106 -4.31 12.66 3.12
CA TYR A 106 -5.42 13.14 2.30
C TYR A 106 -6.56 13.61 3.20
N SER A 107 -7.01 14.86 3.01
CA SER A 107 -8.23 15.36 3.63
C SER A 107 -9.42 14.92 2.80
N VAL A 108 -10.43 14.36 3.46
CA VAL A 108 -11.64 13.82 2.83
C VAL A 108 -12.84 14.47 3.48
N GLU A 109 -13.48 15.38 2.76
CA GLU A 109 -14.69 16.07 3.23
C GLU A 109 -15.96 15.52 2.56
N ASN A 110 -15.80 14.88 1.40
CA ASN A 110 -16.90 14.33 0.63
C ASN A 110 -16.48 13.08 -0.16
N MET A 111 -17.44 12.41 -0.81
CA MET A 111 -17.20 11.19 -1.56
C MET A 111 -16.30 11.39 -2.79
N ALA A 112 -16.27 12.58 -3.39
CA ALA A 112 -15.41 12.88 -4.53
C ALA A 112 -13.94 12.94 -4.08
N ASP A 113 -13.67 13.57 -2.92
CA ASP A 113 -12.33 13.61 -2.32
C ASP A 113 -11.85 12.20 -1.96
N PHE A 114 -12.72 11.38 -1.39
CA PHE A 114 -12.42 9.99 -1.08
C PHE A 114 -12.01 9.20 -2.33
N SER A 115 -12.82 9.29 -3.38
CA SER A 115 -12.55 8.61 -4.65
C SER A 115 -11.23 9.07 -5.28
N SER A 116 -10.95 10.38 -5.22
CA SER A 116 -9.71 10.97 -5.72
C SER A 116 -8.49 10.49 -4.93
N ALA A 117 -8.59 10.44 -3.60
CA ALA A 117 -7.52 9.95 -2.72
C ALA A 117 -7.20 8.48 -3.03
N ILE A 118 -8.21 7.62 -3.10
CA ILE A 118 -8.03 6.19 -3.43
C ILE A 118 -7.42 6.01 -4.82
N ALA A 119 -7.87 6.78 -5.83
CA ALA A 119 -7.30 6.72 -7.17
C ALA A 119 -5.82 7.14 -7.18
N SER A 120 -5.45 8.17 -6.41
CA SER A 120 -4.07 8.62 -6.26
C SER A 120 -3.17 7.56 -5.63
N ILE A 121 -3.63 6.93 -4.55
CA ILE A 121 -2.93 5.84 -3.86
C ILE A 121 -2.75 4.65 -4.80
N ALA A 122 -3.79 4.24 -5.49
CA ALA A 122 -3.74 3.13 -6.44
C ALA A 122 -2.74 3.41 -7.57
N LYS A 123 -2.75 4.62 -8.14
CA LYS A 123 -1.81 5.04 -9.18
C LYS A 123 -0.36 5.00 -8.68
N GLU A 124 -0.09 5.50 -7.49
CA GLU A 124 1.25 5.50 -6.88
C GLU A 124 1.74 4.07 -6.66
N GLN A 125 0.89 3.18 -6.15
CA GLN A 125 1.24 1.78 -5.93
C GLN A 125 1.47 1.01 -7.24
N ILE A 126 0.69 1.27 -8.29
CA ILE A 126 0.86 0.65 -9.62
C ILE A 126 2.17 1.14 -10.27
N LEU A 127 2.44 2.44 -10.29
CA LEU A 127 3.67 3.01 -10.84
C LEU A 127 4.91 2.46 -10.13
N ALA A 128 4.85 2.35 -8.81
CA ALA A 128 5.93 1.76 -8.03
C ALA A 128 6.14 0.26 -8.34
N GLN A 129 5.13 -0.45 -8.84
CA GLN A 129 5.23 -1.86 -9.23
C GLN A 129 5.89 -2.05 -10.60
N SER A 130 5.68 -1.12 -11.54
CA SER A 130 6.21 -1.22 -12.90
C SER A 130 7.73 -1.02 -13.00
N TYR A 131 8.38 -0.45 -11.99
CA TYR A 131 9.84 -0.26 -11.98
C TYR A 131 10.64 -1.47 -11.48
N HIS A 132 10.01 -2.56 -11.06
CA HIS A 132 10.70 -3.75 -10.50
C HIS A 132 10.47 -5.04 -11.26
N VAL A 133 9.85 -5.03 -12.43
CA VAL A 133 9.84 -6.20 -13.30
C VAL A 133 11.16 -6.24 -14.08
N HIS A 134 12.24 -6.62 -13.39
CA HIS A 134 13.41 -7.19 -14.08
C HIS A 134 13.02 -8.60 -14.52
N THR A 135 12.40 -8.73 -15.66
CA THR A 135 12.40 -9.98 -16.39
C THR A 135 13.83 -10.19 -16.92
N THR A 136 14.62 -10.90 -16.15
CA THR A 136 15.83 -11.52 -16.69
C THR A 136 15.37 -12.67 -17.56
N ASP A 137 15.05 -12.38 -18.82
CA ASP A 137 14.86 -13.40 -19.84
C ASP A 137 16.24 -14.03 -20.10
N THR A 138 16.52 -15.13 -19.42
CA THR A 138 17.71 -15.95 -19.69
C THR A 138 17.43 -16.71 -20.95
N TYR A 139 17.84 -16.15 -22.09
CA TYR A 139 17.73 -16.84 -23.37
C TYR A 139 18.77 -17.96 -23.43
N PHE A 140 18.33 -19.19 -23.26
CA PHE A 140 19.18 -20.38 -23.52
C PHE A 140 19.40 -20.67 -25.01
N THR A 141 18.92 -19.78 -25.87
CA THR A 141 19.01 -19.91 -27.33
C THR A 141 20.45 -20.12 -27.81
N SER A 142 21.42 -19.43 -27.20
CA SER A 142 22.84 -19.57 -27.54
C SER A 142 23.38 -20.96 -27.27
N VAL A 143 22.95 -21.60 -26.20
CA VAL A 143 23.39 -22.96 -25.82
C VAL A 143 22.79 -24.00 -26.79
N PHE A 144 21.54 -23.83 -27.20
CA PHE A 144 20.92 -24.71 -28.18
C PHE A 144 21.53 -24.56 -29.58
N ILE A 145 21.88 -23.35 -30.00
CA ILE A 145 22.55 -23.11 -31.27
C ILE A 145 23.95 -23.76 -31.27
N LEU A 146 24.73 -23.58 -30.20
CA LEU A 146 26.06 -24.24 -30.08
C LEU A 146 25.92 -25.77 -30.11
N GLY A 147 24.95 -26.34 -29.41
CA GLY A 147 24.66 -27.78 -29.45
C GLY A 147 24.31 -28.27 -30.85
N ALA A 148 23.49 -27.54 -31.58
CA ALA A 148 23.11 -27.87 -32.96
C ALA A 148 24.33 -27.85 -33.92
N ILE A 149 25.22 -26.83 -33.79
CA ILE A 149 26.44 -26.74 -34.62
C ILE A 149 27.37 -27.91 -34.34
N ILE A 150 27.56 -28.27 -33.07
CA ILE A 150 28.41 -29.42 -32.71
C ILE A 150 27.82 -30.71 -33.29
N PHE A 151 26.52 -30.89 -33.24
CA PHE A 151 25.84 -32.06 -33.77
C PHE A 151 25.99 -32.20 -35.29
N VAL A 152 25.89 -31.10 -36.03
CA VAL A 152 26.08 -31.04 -37.47
C VAL A 152 27.54 -31.37 -37.85
N LEU A 153 28.51 -30.80 -37.11
CA LEU A 153 29.92 -31.09 -37.32
C LEU A 153 30.27 -32.57 -37.07
N LEU A 154 29.70 -33.15 -36.02
CA LEU A 154 29.89 -34.54 -35.66
C LEU A 154 29.29 -35.49 -36.74
N ALA A 155 28.12 -35.16 -37.25
CA ALA A 155 27.46 -35.88 -38.32
C ALA A 155 28.29 -35.79 -39.63
N TRP A 156 28.89 -34.62 -39.92
CA TRP A 156 29.75 -34.42 -41.07
C TRP A 156 31.05 -35.25 -40.98
N VAL A 157 31.69 -35.27 -39.80
CA VAL A 157 32.89 -36.09 -39.55
C VAL A 157 32.61 -37.58 -39.70
N ILE A 158 31.54 -38.06 -39.10
CA ILE A 158 31.11 -39.46 -39.21
C ILE A 158 30.84 -39.83 -40.66
N ARG A 159 30.12 -38.99 -41.39
CA ARG A 159 29.87 -39.21 -42.83
C ARG A 159 31.17 -39.29 -43.62
N ARG A 160 32.14 -38.44 -43.34
CA ARG A 160 33.42 -38.41 -44.04
C ARG A 160 34.27 -39.66 -43.75
N MET A 161 34.34 -40.11 -42.50
CA MET A 161 35.08 -41.29 -42.10
C MET A 161 34.53 -42.60 -42.65
N TYR A 162 33.16 -42.73 -42.63
CA TYR A 162 32.54 -44.00 -43.01
C TYR A 162 32.17 -44.10 -44.49
N LEU A 163 31.97 -43.00 -45.20
CA LEU A 163 31.62 -43.06 -46.62
C LEU A 163 32.82 -42.94 -47.57
N GLU A 164 33.95 -42.36 -47.14
CA GLU A 164 35.15 -42.37 -47.98
C GLU A 164 35.91 -43.70 -47.96
N GLU A 165 35.62 -44.64 -47.03
CA GLU A 165 36.19 -46.00 -47.06
C GLU A 165 35.38 -46.98 -47.89
N LEU A 166 34.25 -46.57 -48.47
CA LEU A 166 33.32 -47.44 -49.22
C LEU A 166 33.33 -47.14 -50.74
N LEU A 167 34.19 -46.21 -51.22
CA LEU A 167 34.40 -45.90 -52.62
C LEU A 167 35.90 -46.04 -52.97
#